data_d150ce270bd712e5fd57a29e9c0fa3e5
#
_entry.id   d150ce270bd712e5fd57a29e9c0fa3e5
#
_cell.length_a   1.000
_cell.length_b   1.000
_cell.length_c   1.000
_cell.angle_alpha   90.00
_cell.angle_beta   90.00
_cell.angle_gamma   90.00
#
_symmetry.space_group_name_H-M   'P 1'
#
loop_
_entity.id
_entity.type
_entity.pdbx_description
1 polymer ?
#
loop_
_entity_poly.entity_id
_entity_poly.type
_entity_poly.pdbx_seq_one_letter_code
_entity_poly.pdbx_strand_id
1 'polypeptide(L)'
;MWWHDKGTDRSGISAPRGVDRREAAPAPVGSAHGRIMRAAAALVIAALAGGCFQPLYGEQSPTGGPVLRDQLSAVDVLQIGAPKGTDEARIAVEIRNALLYDFTGGGYAAPPTHRLKIAMSSTRASIIVDVNTSRPDVENYGINATYTLTEIATGKIVVTGSTFARVSYDIPGQEQRYARVRGLRDAELRAAKVVADNIRSRLSSYFIAGT
;
A
#
# COMPACT_ATOMS: atom_id res chain seq x y z
N MET A 1 31.11 -2.43 42.43
CA MET A 1 32.01 -1.36 42.90
C MET A 1 31.15 -0.13 43.11
N TRP A 2 30.67 0.01 44.43
CA TRP A 2 30.65 1.24 45.19
C TRP A 2 29.65 2.29 44.73
N TRP A 3 28.68 2.80 45.52
CA TRP A 3 28.50 3.17 46.94
C TRP A 3 27.00 3.25 47.23
N HIS A 4 26.38 2.72 48.14
CA HIS A 4 26.11 2.92 49.55
C HIS A 4 26.29 4.36 50.04
N ASP A 5 25.23 5.05 50.46
CA ASP A 5 25.21 5.66 51.75
C ASP A 5 23.80 5.91 52.31
N LYS A 6 23.76 5.72 53.64
CA LYS A 6 22.66 5.87 54.57
C LYS A 6 22.59 7.32 55.05
N GLY A 7 21.43 7.75 55.44
CA GLY A 7 21.28 8.98 56.23
C GLY A 7 19.91 9.08 56.86
N THR A 8 19.81 8.54 58.05
CA THR A 8 18.77 8.84 59.05
C THR A 8 18.78 10.29 59.44
N ASP A 9 17.63 10.97 59.59
CA ASP A 9 17.38 11.63 60.89
C ASP A 9 15.88 11.89 61.12
N ARG A 10 15.53 11.75 62.39
CA ARG A 10 14.23 12.00 63.04
C ARG A 10 14.17 13.47 63.44
N SER A 11 13.02 14.06 63.27
CA SER A 11 12.50 14.97 64.29
C SER A 11 11.00 15.26 64.02
N GLY A 12 10.22 14.88 65.02
CA GLY A 12 8.78 15.09 65.04
C GLY A 12 8.42 16.55 65.34
N ILE A 13 7.38 16.99 64.74
CA ILE A 13 6.58 18.12 65.21
C ILE A 13 5.12 17.80 64.93
N SER A 14 4.34 17.68 65.98
CA SER A 14 2.92 17.58 66.01
C SER A 14 2.25 18.84 65.42
N ALA A 15 1.36 18.69 64.49
CA ALA A 15 0.54 19.79 63.97
C ALA A 15 -0.97 19.51 64.26
N PRO A 16 -1.75 20.54 64.46
CA PRO A 16 -3.12 20.42 64.99
C PRO A 16 -4.09 19.95 63.90
N ARG A 17 -5.13 19.26 64.34
CA ARG A 17 -6.29 18.84 63.55
C ARG A 17 -7.06 20.07 63.03
N GLY A 18 -6.84 20.46 61.82
CA GLY A 18 -7.72 21.31 61.04
C GLY A 18 -8.90 20.47 60.49
N VAL A 19 -10.09 20.77 60.97
CA VAL A 19 -11.34 20.24 60.45
C VAL A 19 -11.61 20.92 59.14
N ASP A 20 -11.18 20.31 58.05
CA ASP A 20 -11.52 20.78 56.71
C ASP A 20 -12.92 20.29 56.36
N ARG A 21 -13.90 21.14 56.59
CA ARG A 21 -15.23 21.03 56.00
C ARG A 21 -15.04 21.21 54.49
N ARG A 22 -14.84 20.11 53.77
CA ARG A 22 -15.05 20.12 52.33
C ARG A 22 -16.52 20.37 52.06
N GLU A 23 -16.84 21.61 51.80
CA GLU A 23 -18.08 22.01 51.16
C GLU A 23 -18.20 21.23 49.86
N ALA A 24 -19.11 20.26 49.80
CA ALA A 24 -19.45 19.53 48.60
C ALA A 24 -20.01 20.54 47.59
N ALA A 25 -19.24 20.84 46.57
CA ALA A 25 -19.73 21.61 45.45
C ALA A 25 -20.98 20.94 44.86
N PRO A 26 -22.07 21.68 44.60
CA PRO A 26 -23.26 21.10 44.04
C PRO A 26 -22.92 20.52 42.64
N ALA A 27 -23.23 19.24 42.45
CA ALA A 27 -23.12 18.58 41.14
C ALA A 27 -23.96 19.40 40.14
N PRO A 28 -23.42 19.69 38.94
CA PRO A 28 -24.18 20.41 37.94
C PRO A 28 -25.38 19.55 37.52
N VAL A 29 -26.56 20.03 37.84
CA VAL A 29 -27.85 19.47 37.41
C VAL A 29 -27.96 19.79 35.91
N GLY A 30 -27.19 19.04 35.08
CA GLY A 30 -27.34 19.09 33.64
C GLY A 30 -28.72 18.53 33.30
N SER A 31 -29.60 19.37 32.77
CA SER A 31 -30.96 19.01 32.39
C SER A 31 -30.91 17.72 31.52
N ALA A 32 -31.80 16.77 31.82
CA ALA A 32 -31.89 15.49 31.08
C ALA A 32 -31.95 15.69 29.55
N HIS A 33 -32.56 16.79 29.12
CA HIS A 33 -32.63 17.21 27.73
C HIS A 33 -31.27 17.50 27.11
N GLY A 34 -30.33 18.12 27.83
CA GLY A 34 -28.96 18.36 27.31
C GLY A 34 -28.12 17.08 27.13
N ARG A 35 -28.37 16.08 27.98
CA ARG A 35 -27.71 14.77 27.85
C ARG A 35 -28.26 13.96 26.67
N ILE A 36 -29.59 13.99 26.48
CA ILE A 36 -30.25 13.32 25.35
C ILE A 36 -29.81 13.96 24.03
N MET A 37 -29.72 15.28 23.96
CA MET A 37 -29.32 16.00 22.76
C MET A 37 -27.85 15.74 22.40
N ARG A 38 -26.96 15.64 23.39
CA ARG A 38 -25.56 15.25 23.18
C ARG A 38 -25.42 13.79 22.74
N ALA A 39 -26.21 12.89 23.30
CA ALA A 39 -26.24 11.49 22.90
C ALA A 39 -26.79 11.32 21.47
N ALA A 40 -27.84 12.06 21.11
CA ALA A 40 -28.37 12.06 19.74
C ALA A 40 -27.36 12.61 18.71
N ALA A 41 -26.68 13.72 19.05
CA ALA A 41 -25.64 14.28 18.21
C ALA A 41 -24.46 13.31 18.01
N ALA A 42 -24.02 12.63 19.08
CA ALA A 42 -22.96 11.61 18.99
C ALA A 42 -23.39 10.42 18.15
N LEU A 43 -24.63 9.97 18.22
CA LEU A 43 -25.18 8.88 17.40
C LEU A 43 -25.24 9.26 15.92
N VAL A 44 -25.64 10.49 15.60
CA VAL A 44 -25.65 11.00 14.22
C VAL A 44 -24.22 11.08 13.64
N ILE A 45 -23.26 11.57 14.42
CA ILE A 45 -21.86 11.62 14.01
C ILE A 45 -21.29 10.20 13.81
N ALA A 46 -21.61 9.26 14.70
CA ALA A 46 -21.19 7.87 14.56
C ALA A 46 -21.80 7.17 13.32
N ALA A 47 -23.07 7.47 13.01
CA ALA A 47 -23.75 6.95 11.82
C ALA A 47 -23.15 7.53 10.52
N LEU A 48 -22.77 8.81 10.51
CA LEU A 48 -22.11 9.45 9.38
C LEU A 48 -20.67 8.94 9.18
N ALA A 49 -19.94 8.64 10.28
CA ALA A 49 -18.59 8.09 10.21
C ALA A 49 -18.56 6.63 9.73
N GLY A 50 -19.60 5.84 10.03
CA GLY A 50 -19.69 4.43 9.59
C GLY A 50 -19.83 4.24 8.08
N GLY A 51 -20.32 5.24 7.35
CA GLY A 51 -20.47 5.19 5.88
C GLY A 51 -19.17 5.35 5.08
N CYS A 52 -18.08 5.83 5.72
CA CYS A 52 -16.82 6.10 5.01
C CYS A 52 -15.85 4.90 4.96
N PHE A 53 -16.12 3.82 5.71
CA PHE A 53 -15.27 2.63 5.71
C PHE A 53 -15.96 1.47 4.99
N GLN A 54 -15.96 1.52 3.66
CA GLN A 54 -16.33 0.35 2.86
C GLN A 54 -15.06 -0.38 2.43
N PRO A 55 -14.93 -1.69 2.72
CA PRO A 55 -13.80 -2.46 2.24
C PRO A 55 -13.84 -2.51 0.71
N LEU A 56 -12.78 -2.04 0.06
CA LEU A 56 -12.63 -1.99 -1.40
C LEU A 56 -12.82 -3.39 -2.06
N TYR A 57 -12.59 -4.45 -1.30
CA TYR A 57 -12.69 -5.85 -1.71
C TYR A 57 -13.80 -6.61 -0.96
N GLY A 58 -14.86 -5.91 -0.52
CA GLY A 58 -16.03 -6.56 0.09
C GLY A 58 -16.75 -7.46 -0.91
N GLU A 59 -17.36 -8.54 -0.42
CA GLU A 59 -18.10 -9.49 -1.24
C GLU A 59 -19.42 -8.92 -1.81
N GLN A 60 -19.80 -7.70 -1.41
CA GLN A 60 -21.01 -7.03 -1.87
C GLN A 60 -20.68 -5.64 -2.42
N SER A 61 -21.14 -5.37 -3.63
CA SER A 61 -21.08 -4.01 -4.18
C SER A 61 -22.15 -3.15 -3.49
N PRO A 62 -21.77 -1.98 -2.93
CA PRO A 62 -22.73 -1.07 -2.27
C PRO A 62 -23.81 -0.52 -3.21
N THR A 63 -23.58 -0.57 -4.51
CA THR A 63 -24.48 -0.07 -5.55
C THR A 63 -25.25 -1.17 -6.28
N GLY A 64 -25.15 -2.44 -5.83
CA GLY A 64 -25.79 -3.59 -6.48
C GLY A 64 -25.17 -3.99 -7.84
N GLY A 65 -24.04 -3.38 -8.21
CA GLY A 65 -23.29 -3.72 -9.41
C GLY A 65 -22.42 -4.98 -9.23
N PRO A 66 -21.74 -5.45 -10.29
CA PRO A 66 -20.85 -6.60 -10.21
C PRO A 66 -19.71 -6.30 -9.21
N VAL A 67 -19.33 -7.32 -8.46
CA VAL A 67 -18.27 -7.23 -7.45
C VAL A 67 -16.94 -6.93 -8.15
N LEU A 68 -16.12 -6.03 -7.58
CA LEU A 68 -14.82 -5.66 -8.14
C LEU A 68 -13.95 -6.87 -8.48
N ARG A 69 -13.97 -7.88 -7.62
CA ARG A 69 -13.22 -9.12 -7.82
C ARG A 69 -13.63 -9.83 -9.12
N ASP A 70 -14.93 -9.90 -9.41
CA ASP A 70 -15.43 -10.57 -10.61
C ASP A 70 -15.05 -9.77 -11.87
N GLN A 71 -15.09 -8.44 -11.79
CA GLN A 71 -14.66 -7.57 -12.89
C GLN A 71 -13.17 -7.70 -13.17
N LEU A 72 -12.33 -7.72 -12.13
CA LEU A 72 -10.89 -7.91 -12.28
C LEU A 72 -10.56 -9.31 -12.81
N SER A 73 -11.24 -10.35 -12.36
CA SER A 73 -11.04 -11.73 -12.84
C SER A 73 -11.42 -11.93 -14.30
N ALA A 74 -12.27 -11.03 -14.86
CA ALA A 74 -12.67 -11.00 -16.26
C ALA A 74 -11.74 -10.15 -17.15
N VAL A 75 -10.56 -9.73 -16.64
CA VAL A 75 -9.54 -9.03 -17.42
C VAL A 75 -8.53 -10.02 -17.99
N ASP A 76 -8.48 -10.15 -19.31
CA ASP A 76 -7.44 -10.91 -20.02
C ASP A 76 -6.15 -10.11 -20.12
N VAL A 77 -5.09 -10.53 -19.44
CA VAL A 77 -3.76 -9.89 -19.49
C VAL A 77 -2.96 -10.50 -20.64
N LEU A 78 -2.79 -9.73 -21.71
CA LEU A 78 -2.00 -10.15 -22.86
C LEU A 78 -0.53 -10.39 -22.49
N GLN A 79 0.13 -11.23 -23.26
CA GLN A 79 1.57 -11.40 -23.13
C GLN A 79 2.30 -10.07 -23.41
N ILE A 80 3.18 -9.68 -22.50
CA ILE A 80 3.98 -8.47 -22.63
C ILE A 80 5.14 -8.77 -23.57
N GLY A 81 5.24 -7.99 -24.65
CA GLY A 81 6.29 -8.17 -25.65
C GLY A 81 7.66 -7.76 -25.10
N ALA A 82 8.62 -8.67 -25.17
CA ALA A 82 10.04 -8.41 -24.88
C ALA A 82 10.92 -9.35 -25.70
N PRO A 83 12.19 -8.97 -26.02
CA PRO A 83 13.10 -9.83 -26.74
C PRO A 83 13.38 -11.12 -25.98
N LYS A 84 13.31 -12.27 -26.64
CA LYS A 84 13.53 -13.58 -26.01
C LYS A 84 14.95 -13.68 -25.43
N GLY A 85 15.07 -14.29 -24.26
CA GLY A 85 16.38 -14.50 -23.62
C GLY A 85 16.93 -13.29 -22.89
N THR A 86 16.20 -12.19 -22.80
CA THR A 86 16.60 -10.99 -22.08
C THR A 86 16.01 -10.94 -20.65
N ASP A 87 16.58 -10.07 -19.82
CA ASP A 87 16.03 -9.78 -18.49
C ASP A 87 14.63 -9.18 -18.60
N GLU A 88 14.36 -8.36 -19.62
CA GLU A 88 13.04 -7.79 -19.90
C GLU A 88 11.99 -8.87 -20.13
N ALA A 89 12.32 -9.94 -20.86
CA ALA A 89 11.39 -11.04 -21.10
C ALA A 89 10.99 -11.74 -19.79
N ARG A 90 11.93 -11.91 -18.87
CA ARG A 90 11.66 -12.47 -17.54
C ARG A 90 10.79 -11.55 -16.71
N ILE A 91 11.10 -10.26 -16.67
CA ILE A 91 10.33 -9.26 -15.93
C ILE A 91 8.91 -9.12 -16.50
N ALA A 92 8.77 -9.18 -17.82
CA ALA A 92 7.47 -9.18 -18.49
C ALA A 92 6.58 -10.34 -18.01
N VAL A 93 7.17 -11.52 -17.86
CA VAL A 93 6.46 -12.69 -17.28
C VAL A 93 6.09 -12.46 -15.82
N GLU A 94 6.99 -11.90 -15.02
CA GLU A 94 6.73 -11.60 -13.60
C GLU A 94 5.59 -10.59 -13.42
N ILE A 95 5.60 -9.47 -14.17
CA ILE A 95 4.51 -8.49 -14.13
C ILE A 95 3.19 -9.14 -14.52
N ARG A 96 3.17 -9.92 -15.60
CA ARG A 96 1.98 -10.61 -16.05
C ARG A 96 1.44 -11.60 -15.02
N ASN A 97 2.31 -12.41 -14.43
CA ASN A 97 1.93 -13.40 -13.42
C ASN A 97 1.42 -12.72 -12.14
N ALA A 98 2.07 -11.64 -11.69
CA ALA A 98 1.61 -10.86 -10.55
C ALA A 98 0.19 -10.30 -10.79
N LEU A 99 -0.05 -9.71 -11.97
CA LEU A 99 -1.38 -9.21 -12.34
C LEU A 99 -2.44 -10.31 -12.41
N LEU A 100 -2.12 -11.45 -13.04
CA LEU A 100 -3.05 -12.58 -13.10
C LEU A 100 -3.40 -13.10 -11.71
N TYR A 101 -2.40 -13.25 -10.85
CA TYR A 101 -2.61 -13.66 -9.47
C TYR A 101 -3.48 -12.65 -8.70
N ASP A 102 -3.18 -11.36 -8.83
CA ASP A 102 -3.91 -10.29 -8.16
C ASP A 102 -5.35 -10.13 -8.65
N PHE A 103 -5.61 -10.41 -9.93
CA PHE A 103 -6.95 -10.32 -10.51
C PHE A 103 -7.83 -11.52 -10.17
N THR A 104 -7.25 -12.72 -10.14
CA THR A 104 -8.00 -13.97 -9.89
C THR A 104 -7.95 -14.41 -8.43
N GLY A 105 -7.03 -13.84 -7.62
CA GLY A 105 -6.74 -14.32 -6.26
C GLY A 105 -6.17 -15.75 -6.25
N GLY A 106 -5.51 -16.17 -7.35
CA GLY A 106 -5.01 -17.53 -7.53
C GLY A 106 -6.08 -18.56 -7.93
N GLY A 107 -7.33 -18.11 -8.19
CA GLY A 107 -8.43 -18.94 -8.65
C GLY A 107 -8.57 -18.98 -10.19
N TYR A 108 -9.73 -19.47 -10.65
CA TYR A 108 -10.06 -19.46 -12.07
C TYR A 108 -10.42 -18.06 -12.56
N ALA A 109 -9.95 -17.71 -13.76
CA ALA A 109 -10.36 -16.50 -14.45
C ALA A 109 -11.83 -16.62 -14.92
N ALA A 110 -12.58 -15.52 -14.82
CA ALA A 110 -13.89 -15.42 -15.42
C ALA A 110 -13.79 -15.29 -16.95
N PRO A 111 -14.86 -15.52 -17.72
CA PRO A 111 -14.89 -15.22 -19.14
C PRO A 111 -14.46 -13.77 -19.39
N PRO A 112 -13.48 -13.51 -20.28
CA PRO A 112 -12.88 -12.20 -20.43
C PRO A 112 -13.84 -11.20 -21.05
N THR A 113 -14.06 -10.08 -20.35
CA THR A 113 -14.83 -8.91 -20.83
C THR A 113 -13.92 -7.80 -21.29
N HIS A 114 -12.72 -7.71 -20.75
CA HIS A 114 -11.74 -6.70 -21.06
C HIS A 114 -10.38 -7.33 -21.39
N ARG A 115 -9.58 -6.61 -22.17
CA ARG A 115 -8.24 -7.03 -22.55
C ARG A 115 -7.23 -5.95 -22.17
N LEU A 116 -6.22 -6.33 -21.39
CA LEU A 116 -5.14 -5.48 -20.93
C LEU A 116 -3.89 -5.72 -21.78
N LYS A 117 -3.45 -4.70 -22.50
CA LYS A 117 -2.18 -4.67 -23.23
C LYS A 117 -1.19 -3.82 -22.45
N ILE A 118 0.03 -4.31 -22.26
CA ILE A 118 1.11 -3.62 -21.56
C ILE A 118 2.35 -3.61 -22.44
N ALA A 119 3.01 -2.46 -22.51
CA ALA A 119 4.35 -2.31 -23.06
C ALA A 119 5.26 -1.78 -21.95
N MET A 120 6.50 -2.28 -21.88
CA MET A 120 7.45 -1.91 -20.84
C MET A 120 8.84 -1.65 -21.38
N SER A 121 9.61 -0.87 -20.65
CA SER A 121 11.06 -0.71 -20.82
C SER A 121 11.73 -0.67 -19.45
N SER A 122 12.99 -1.13 -19.38
CA SER A 122 13.77 -1.10 -18.16
C SER A 122 14.98 -0.17 -18.32
N THR A 123 15.45 0.38 -17.20
CA THR A 123 16.61 1.26 -17.10
C THR A 123 17.46 0.91 -15.88
N ARG A 124 18.76 1.10 -15.99
CA ARG A 124 19.71 0.99 -14.87
C ARG A 124 20.51 2.28 -14.79
N ALA A 125 20.66 2.83 -13.60
CA ALA A 125 21.42 4.04 -13.36
C ALA A 125 22.21 3.94 -12.06
N SER A 126 23.50 4.21 -12.11
CA SER A 126 24.33 4.34 -10.91
C SER A 126 24.00 5.65 -10.21
N ILE A 127 23.84 5.60 -8.87
CA ILE A 127 23.48 6.79 -8.07
C ILE A 127 24.66 7.27 -7.25
N ILE A 128 25.34 6.34 -6.58
CA ILE A 128 26.43 6.63 -5.65
C ILE A 128 27.69 6.01 -6.22
N VAL A 129 28.73 6.81 -6.35
CA VAL A 129 30.06 6.38 -6.76
C VAL A 129 31.02 6.67 -5.62
N ASP A 130 31.73 5.65 -5.16
CA ASP A 130 32.80 5.83 -4.19
C ASP A 130 33.92 6.69 -4.81
N VAL A 131 34.19 7.81 -4.18
CA VAL A 131 35.18 8.81 -4.66
C VAL A 131 36.61 8.28 -4.68
N ASN A 132 36.94 7.27 -3.89
CA ASN A 132 38.28 6.70 -3.81
C ASN A 132 38.50 5.62 -4.86
N THR A 133 37.47 4.83 -5.15
CA THR A 133 37.56 3.70 -6.09
C THR A 133 36.91 3.99 -7.44
N SER A 134 36.19 5.12 -7.57
CA SER A 134 35.39 5.49 -8.75
C SER A 134 34.40 4.39 -9.17
N ARG A 135 33.93 3.59 -8.21
CA ARG A 135 32.98 2.50 -8.45
C ARG A 135 31.60 2.85 -7.93
N PRO A 136 30.55 2.43 -8.65
CA PRO A 136 29.21 2.58 -8.14
C PRO A 136 28.96 1.60 -7.00
N ASP A 137 28.48 2.13 -5.86
CA ASP A 137 28.07 1.32 -4.69
C ASP A 137 26.57 1.03 -4.69
N VAL A 138 25.77 1.90 -5.31
CA VAL A 138 24.32 1.77 -5.40
C VAL A 138 23.85 2.04 -6.83
N GLU A 139 23.02 1.16 -7.33
CA GLU A 139 22.31 1.35 -8.61
C GLU A 139 20.80 1.42 -8.39
N ASN A 140 20.14 2.18 -9.27
CA ASN A 140 18.68 2.15 -9.44
C ASN A 140 18.31 1.26 -10.61
N TYR A 141 17.40 0.34 -10.35
CA TYR A 141 16.67 -0.37 -11.37
C TYR A 141 15.31 0.30 -11.57
N GLY A 142 14.99 0.69 -12.80
CA GLY A 142 13.73 1.33 -13.17
C GLY A 142 12.96 0.54 -14.20
N ILE A 143 11.63 0.51 -14.06
CA ILE A 143 10.69 0.01 -15.07
C ILE A 143 9.73 1.15 -15.40
N ASN A 144 9.56 1.44 -16.69
CA ASN A 144 8.48 2.26 -17.19
C ASN A 144 7.51 1.36 -17.95
N ALA A 145 6.23 1.45 -17.66
CA ALA A 145 5.19 0.67 -18.30
C ALA A 145 4.05 1.58 -18.78
N THR A 146 3.58 1.34 -20.01
CA THR A 146 2.36 1.91 -20.55
C THR A 146 1.34 0.81 -20.74
N TYR A 147 0.08 1.09 -20.47
CA TYR A 147 -0.97 0.08 -20.58
C TYR A 147 -2.26 0.65 -21.14
N THR A 148 -3.01 -0.23 -21.77
CA THR A 148 -4.29 0.08 -22.41
C THR A 148 -5.28 -1.04 -22.09
N LEU A 149 -6.44 -0.67 -21.52
CA LEU A 149 -7.56 -1.57 -21.29
C LEU A 149 -8.58 -1.37 -22.40
N THR A 150 -8.95 -2.43 -23.08
CA THR A 150 -9.93 -2.42 -24.17
C THR A 150 -11.11 -3.30 -23.77
N GLU A 151 -12.32 -2.83 -23.91
CA GLU A 151 -13.54 -3.63 -23.80
C GLU A 151 -13.68 -4.54 -25.01
N ILE A 152 -13.84 -5.84 -24.80
CA ILE A 152 -13.83 -6.83 -25.90
C ILE A 152 -15.08 -6.70 -26.77
N ALA A 153 -16.25 -6.45 -26.14
CA ALA A 153 -17.53 -6.37 -26.85
C ALA A 153 -17.61 -5.23 -27.86
N THR A 154 -17.05 -4.07 -27.52
CA THR A 154 -17.12 -2.86 -28.34
C THR A 154 -15.83 -2.55 -29.08
N GLY A 155 -14.71 -3.15 -28.66
CA GLY A 155 -13.37 -2.79 -29.14
C GLY A 155 -12.88 -1.41 -28.67
N LYS A 156 -13.62 -0.77 -27.76
CA LYS A 156 -13.31 0.58 -27.29
C LYS A 156 -12.21 0.54 -26.23
N ILE A 157 -11.25 1.44 -26.33
CA ILE A 157 -10.28 1.70 -25.27
C ILE A 157 -10.99 2.44 -24.14
N VAL A 158 -11.00 1.86 -22.96
CA VAL A 158 -11.66 2.40 -21.77
C VAL A 158 -10.68 3.01 -20.76
N VAL A 159 -9.46 2.49 -20.70
CA VAL A 159 -8.39 3.06 -19.86
C VAL A 159 -7.09 3.07 -20.63
N THR A 160 -6.36 4.17 -20.54
CA THR A 160 -4.96 4.27 -20.97
C THR A 160 -4.19 4.91 -19.85
N GLY A 161 -3.00 4.41 -19.56
CA GLY A 161 -2.17 4.96 -18.50
C GLY A 161 -0.71 4.56 -18.64
N SER A 162 0.10 5.22 -17.82
CA SER A 162 1.50 4.88 -17.64
C SER A 162 1.82 4.78 -16.15
N THR A 163 2.77 3.95 -15.82
CA THR A 163 3.30 3.81 -14.46
C THR A 163 4.79 3.56 -14.52
N PHE A 164 5.46 3.84 -13.42
CA PHE A 164 6.87 3.56 -13.28
C PHE A 164 7.18 3.01 -11.90
N ALA A 165 8.25 2.25 -11.79
CA ALA A 165 8.84 1.82 -10.54
C ALA A 165 10.34 2.09 -10.57
N ARG A 166 10.91 2.50 -9.44
CA ARG A 166 12.36 2.63 -9.24
C ARG A 166 12.72 1.98 -7.93
N VAL A 167 13.73 1.13 -7.96
CA VAL A 167 14.19 0.36 -6.81
C VAL A 167 15.71 0.42 -6.76
N SER A 168 16.24 0.87 -5.63
CA SER A 168 17.69 0.87 -5.39
C SER A 168 18.14 -0.51 -4.91
N TYR A 169 19.35 -0.88 -5.28
CA TYR A 169 20.04 -2.05 -4.77
C TYR A 169 21.53 -1.79 -4.66
N ASP A 170 22.15 -2.43 -3.67
CA ASP A 170 23.57 -2.29 -3.42
C ASP A 170 24.38 -3.14 -4.38
N ILE A 171 25.53 -2.61 -4.81
CA ILE A 171 26.51 -3.30 -5.61
C ILE A 171 27.70 -3.64 -4.73
N PRO A 172 27.73 -4.83 -4.11
CA PRO A 172 28.89 -5.25 -3.35
C PRO A 172 30.12 -5.37 -4.24
N GLY A 173 31.30 -5.19 -3.66
CA GLY A 173 32.58 -5.23 -4.35
C GLY A 173 32.77 -6.48 -5.24
N GLN A 174 33.79 -6.47 -6.10
CA GLN A 174 34.01 -7.48 -7.15
C GLN A 174 34.11 -8.92 -6.64
N GLU A 175 34.49 -9.12 -5.40
CA GLU A 175 34.57 -10.45 -4.77
C GLU A 175 33.19 -11.08 -4.52
N GLN A 176 32.14 -10.29 -4.54
CA GLN A 176 30.76 -10.73 -4.24
C GLN A 176 29.85 -10.74 -5.48
N ARG A 177 30.31 -11.29 -6.59
CA ARG A 177 29.54 -11.34 -7.86
C ARG A 177 28.14 -11.94 -7.70
N TYR A 178 28.00 -12.98 -6.88
CA TYR A 178 26.71 -13.60 -6.60
C TYR A 178 25.74 -12.65 -5.87
N ALA A 179 26.24 -11.88 -4.90
CA ALA A 179 25.42 -10.93 -4.16
C ALA A 179 24.89 -9.82 -5.10
N ARG A 180 25.72 -9.33 -6.03
CA ARG A 180 25.29 -8.36 -7.05
C ARG A 180 24.16 -8.89 -7.94
N VAL A 181 24.31 -10.11 -8.46
CA VAL A 181 23.28 -10.72 -9.32
C VAL A 181 21.99 -10.95 -8.55
N ARG A 182 22.07 -11.36 -7.29
CA ARG A 182 20.90 -11.55 -6.42
C ARG A 182 20.24 -10.22 -6.09
N GLY A 183 21.03 -9.20 -5.76
CA GLY A 183 20.51 -7.84 -5.48
C GLY A 183 19.77 -7.26 -6.68
N LEU A 184 20.33 -7.41 -7.89
CA LEU A 184 19.66 -6.99 -9.11
C LEU A 184 18.33 -7.76 -9.31
N ARG A 185 18.34 -9.08 -9.19
CA ARG A 185 17.11 -9.88 -9.34
C ARG A 185 16.04 -9.53 -8.33
N ASP A 186 16.42 -9.28 -7.09
CA ASP A 186 15.49 -8.82 -6.06
C ASP A 186 14.91 -7.45 -6.42
N ALA A 187 15.75 -6.51 -6.87
CA ALA A 187 15.29 -5.19 -7.33
C ALA A 187 14.33 -5.28 -8.52
N GLU A 188 14.60 -6.17 -9.48
CA GLU A 188 13.73 -6.44 -10.62
C GLU A 188 12.35 -6.96 -10.18
N LEU A 189 12.30 -7.93 -9.26
CA LEU A 189 11.06 -8.50 -8.74
C LEU A 189 10.25 -7.45 -7.96
N ARG A 190 10.92 -6.65 -7.11
CA ARG A 190 10.25 -5.56 -6.38
C ARG A 190 9.70 -4.50 -7.32
N ALA A 191 10.45 -4.11 -8.34
CA ALA A 191 10.00 -3.15 -9.33
C ALA A 191 8.81 -3.68 -10.16
N ALA A 192 8.86 -4.96 -10.57
CA ALA A 192 7.77 -5.62 -11.28
C ALA A 192 6.49 -5.65 -10.46
N LYS A 193 6.62 -5.97 -9.15
CA LYS A 193 5.48 -5.95 -8.23
C LYS A 193 4.87 -4.56 -8.09
N VAL A 194 5.67 -3.52 -7.92
CA VAL A 194 5.17 -2.12 -7.82
C VAL A 194 4.42 -1.73 -9.10
N VAL A 195 4.92 -2.09 -10.28
CA VAL A 195 4.22 -1.83 -11.55
C VAL A 195 2.88 -2.56 -11.60
N ALA A 196 2.83 -3.84 -11.21
CA ALA A 196 1.60 -4.61 -11.17
C ALA A 196 0.58 -4.02 -10.18
N ASP A 197 1.01 -3.68 -8.96
CA ASP A 197 0.17 -3.06 -7.93
C ASP A 197 -0.42 -1.71 -8.39
N ASN A 198 0.38 -0.88 -9.08
CA ASN A 198 -0.08 0.39 -9.63
C ASN A 198 -1.13 0.21 -10.73
N ILE A 199 -0.92 -0.73 -11.64
CA ILE A 199 -1.87 -1.05 -12.71
C ILE A 199 -3.17 -1.58 -12.09
N ARG A 200 -3.08 -2.54 -11.16
CA ARG A 200 -4.24 -3.07 -10.44
C ARG A 200 -5.04 -1.99 -9.75
N SER A 201 -4.36 -1.09 -9.02
CA SER A 201 -5.00 0.02 -8.31
C SER A 201 -5.76 0.93 -9.27
N ARG A 202 -5.17 1.26 -10.41
CA ARG A 202 -5.83 2.10 -11.42
C ARG A 202 -7.04 1.42 -12.06
N LEU A 203 -6.93 0.13 -12.40
CA LEU A 203 -8.05 -0.63 -12.93
C LEU A 203 -9.17 -0.80 -11.90
N SER A 204 -8.83 -1.03 -10.63
CA SER A 204 -9.81 -1.06 -9.53
C SER A 204 -10.57 0.25 -9.42
N SER A 205 -9.87 1.38 -9.50
CA SER A 205 -10.51 2.71 -9.49
C SER A 205 -11.46 2.88 -10.68
N TYR A 206 -11.07 2.44 -11.87
CA TYR A 206 -11.91 2.49 -13.06
C TYR A 206 -13.19 1.66 -12.88
N PHE A 207 -13.08 0.42 -12.42
CA PHE A 207 -14.23 -0.45 -12.24
C PHE A 207 -15.19 0.00 -11.13
N ILE A 208 -14.70 0.75 -10.13
CA ILE A 208 -15.54 1.29 -9.05
C ILE A 208 -16.18 2.61 -9.45
N ALA A 209 -15.42 3.52 -10.03
CA ALA A 209 -15.85 4.90 -10.28
C ALA A 209 -16.28 5.16 -11.73
N GLY A 210 -15.97 4.28 -12.67
CA GLY A 210 -16.27 4.45 -14.11
C GLY A 210 -15.43 5.53 -14.79
N THR A 211 -14.30 5.94 -14.15
CA THR A 211 -13.46 7.08 -14.64
C THR A 211 -11.99 6.71 -14.72
#